data_efbea166e12cb3aa783860373dba8477
#
_entry.id   efbea166e12cb3aa783860373dba8477
#
_cell.length_a   1.000
_cell.length_b   1.000
_cell.length_c   1.000
_cell.angle_alpha   90.00
_cell.angle_beta   90.00
_cell.angle_gamma   90.00
#
_symmetry.space_group_name_H-M   'P 1'
#
loop_
_entity.id
_entity.type
_entity.pdbx_description
1 polymer ?
#
loop_
_entity_poly.entity_id
_entity_poly.type
_entity_poly.pdbx_seq_one_letter_code
_entity_poly.pdbx_strand_id
1 'polypeptide(L)'
;MNSPYFKNIKRIAIVAYADTRKELIEWSYENKNILKNHIIISTARTASILEGTLNTPVLNLHHGKAGGYQQIKDLLEDGKLDIIMFFGNPNKSHAKDSWFEELVKVAINEDVVVAYNQATINMLLTSTAINTVVKEQSNHEKFPTL
;
A
#
# COMPACT_ATOMS: atom_id res chain seq x y z
N MET A 1 3.71 -0.21 34.61
CA MET A 1 4.41 -1.00 33.60
C MET A 1 4.05 -0.53 32.21
N ASN A 2 5.03 -0.30 31.41
CA ASN A 2 4.79 0.01 30.03
C ASN A 2 4.28 -1.23 29.32
N SER A 3 3.25 -1.07 28.55
CA SER A 3 2.80 -2.16 27.68
C SER A 3 3.88 -2.44 26.67
N PRO A 4 4.34 -3.69 26.54
CA PRO A 4 5.29 -4.01 25.49
C PRO A 4 4.62 -4.12 24.11
N TYR A 5 3.32 -3.82 24.03
CA TYR A 5 2.55 -4.00 22.82
C TYR A 5 2.21 -2.67 22.17
N PHE A 6 2.20 -2.67 20.87
CA PHE A 6 1.76 -1.55 20.05
C PHE A 6 1.18 -2.11 18.75
N LYS A 7 0.53 -1.28 17.98
CA LYS A 7 -0.07 -1.75 16.73
C LYS A 7 0.99 -2.31 15.79
N ASN A 8 0.63 -3.40 15.14
CA ASN A 8 1.50 -4.02 14.13
C ASN A 8 1.50 -3.15 12.88
N ILE A 9 2.54 -2.35 12.72
CA ILE A 9 2.67 -1.42 11.60
C ILE A 9 3.12 -2.18 10.37
N LYS A 10 2.32 -2.12 9.32
CA LYS A 10 2.63 -2.72 8.03
C LYS A 10 3.07 -1.66 7.03
N ARG A 11 3.94 -2.04 6.12
CA ARG A 11 4.38 -1.19 5.01
C ARG A 11 3.56 -1.59 3.79
N ILE A 12 2.65 -0.72 3.38
CA ILE A 12 1.63 -1.02 2.39
C ILE A 12 1.82 -0.14 1.16
N ALA A 13 2.09 -0.76 0.02
CA ALA A 13 2.09 -0.05 -1.25
C ALA A 13 0.67 -0.10 -1.83
N ILE A 14 0.16 1.05 -2.25
CA ILE A 14 -1.13 1.14 -2.93
C ILE A 14 -0.87 1.62 -4.36
N VAL A 15 -1.27 0.80 -5.31
CA VAL A 15 -1.11 1.08 -6.73
C VAL A 15 -2.51 1.16 -7.35
N ALA A 16 -2.83 2.29 -7.94
CA ALA A 16 -4.18 2.52 -8.45
C ALA A 16 -4.16 2.85 -9.93
N TYR A 17 -5.14 2.33 -10.67
CA TYR A 17 -5.36 2.75 -12.05
C TYR A 17 -5.83 4.21 -12.07
N ALA A 18 -5.44 4.94 -13.11
CA ALA A 18 -5.70 6.38 -13.19
C ALA A 18 -7.19 6.72 -13.21
N ASP A 19 -8.02 5.82 -13.71
CA ASP A 19 -9.47 6.03 -13.82
C ASP A 19 -10.25 5.64 -12.55
N THR A 20 -9.58 5.39 -11.44
CA THR A 20 -10.22 5.00 -10.18
C THR A 20 -10.17 6.09 -9.12
N ARG A 21 -9.94 7.34 -9.53
CA ARG A 21 -9.75 8.44 -8.58
C ARG A 21 -10.89 8.59 -7.58
N LYS A 22 -12.12 8.58 -8.07
CA LYS A 22 -13.30 8.76 -7.23
C LYS A 22 -13.42 7.64 -6.20
N GLU A 23 -13.31 6.41 -6.68
CA GLU A 23 -13.42 5.22 -5.83
C GLU A 23 -12.29 5.17 -4.79
N LEU A 24 -11.10 5.57 -5.20
CA LEU A 24 -9.95 5.60 -4.30
C LEU A 24 -10.15 6.63 -3.17
N ILE A 25 -10.69 7.80 -3.51
CA ILE A 25 -10.98 8.84 -2.53
C ILE A 25 -12.01 8.33 -1.51
N GLU A 26 -13.10 7.77 -1.98
CA GLU A 26 -14.16 7.26 -1.11
C GLU A 26 -13.65 6.14 -0.21
N TRP A 27 -12.99 5.16 -0.80
CA TRP A 27 -12.47 4.00 -0.06
C TRP A 27 -11.44 4.40 0.98
N SER A 28 -10.49 5.23 0.61
CA SER A 28 -9.43 5.63 1.55
C SER A 28 -9.97 6.48 2.69
N TYR A 29 -10.92 7.34 2.41
CA TYR A 29 -11.56 8.13 3.44
C TYR A 29 -12.35 7.25 4.43
N GLU A 30 -13.09 6.28 3.91
CA GLU A 30 -13.87 5.36 4.76
C GLU A 30 -12.96 4.47 5.62
N ASN A 31 -11.77 4.17 5.16
CA ASN A 31 -10.83 3.29 5.84
C ASN A 31 -9.66 4.02 6.48
N LYS A 32 -9.76 5.34 6.62
CA LYS A 32 -8.64 6.15 7.10
C LYS A 32 -8.17 5.77 8.50
N ASN A 33 -9.09 5.36 9.37
CA ASN A 33 -8.75 5.02 10.75
C ASN A 33 -7.88 3.77 10.85
N ILE A 34 -7.96 2.89 9.84
CA ILE A 34 -7.10 1.72 9.76
C ILE A 34 -5.81 2.08 9.03
N LEU A 35 -5.95 2.69 7.85
CA LEU A 35 -4.81 2.96 6.97
C LEU A 35 -3.77 3.89 7.60
N LYS A 36 -4.21 4.90 8.32
CA LYS A 36 -3.27 5.86 8.93
C LYS A 36 -2.39 5.26 10.02
N ASN A 37 -2.70 4.06 10.48
CA ASN A 37 -1.88 3.36 11.47
C ASN A 37 -0.70 2.62 10.83
N HIS A 38 -0.63 2.62 9.52
CA HIS A 38 0.39 1.90 8.76
C HIS A 38 1.21 2.88 7.91
N ILE A 39 2.31 2.40 7.38
CA ILE A 39 3.14 3.18 6.46
C ILE A 39 2.58 2.96 5.06
N ILE A 40 2.05 4.01 4.45
CA ILE A 40 1.47 3.95 3.12
C ILE A 40 2.48 4.51 2.12
N ILE A 41 2.66 3.78 1.04
CA ILE A 41 3.63 4.10 -0.01
C ILE A 41 2.89 4.09 -1.34
N SER A 42 3.09 5.09 -2.17
CA SER A 42 2.46 5.11 -3.48
C SER A 42 3.19 6.01 -4.46
N THR A 43 2.85 5.86 -5.73
CA THR A 43 3.35 6.73 -6.78
C THR A 43 2.70 8.11 -6.67
N ALA A 44 3.37 9.12 -7.21
CA ALA A 44 3.12 10.54 -6.92
C ALA A 44 1.64 10.95 -6.94
N ARG A 45 0.92 10.60 -8.00
CA ARG A 45 -0.49 11.01 -8.13
C ARG A 45 -1.37 10.36 -7.07
N THR A 46 -1.23 9.06 -6.90
CA THR A 46 -2.00 8.30 -5.92
C THR A 46 -1.62 8.71 -4.51
N ALA A 47 -0.34 8.92 -4.26
CA ALA A 47 0.14 9.36 -2.95
C ALA A 47 -0.46 10.72 -2.57
N SER A 48 -0.56 11.64 -3.51
CA SER A 48 -1.18 12.95 -3.26
C SER A 48 -2.64 12.82 -2.84
N ILE A 49 -3.38 11.94 -3.50
CA ILE A 49 -4.78 11.68 -3.13
C ILE A 49 -4.86 11.10 -1.72
N LEU A 50 -4.03 10.11 -1.43
CA LEU A 50 -4.05 9.43 -0.13
C LEU A 50 -3.63 10.34 1.02
N GLU A 51 -2.65 11.21 0.81
CA GLU A 51 -2.29 12.19 1.84
C GLU A 51 -3.46 13.09 2.20
N GLY A 52 -4.24 13.48 1.19
CA GLY A 52 -5.42 14.31 1.41
C GLY A 52 -6.51 13.59 2.19
N THR A 53 -6.84 12.36 1.80
CA THR A 53 -7.93 11.62 2.44
C THR A 53 -7.55 11.07 3.80
N LEU A 54 -6.32 10.62 3.98
CA LEU A 54 -5.86 10.05 5.24
C LEU A 54 -5.39 11.10 6.24
N ASN A 55 -5.10 12.30 5.75
CA ASN A 55 -4.56 13.38 6.57
C ASN A 55 -3.32 12.92 7.36
N THR A 56 -2.42 12.23 6.68
CA THR A 56 -1.19 11.71 7.25
C THR A 56 -0.15 11.61 6.14
N PRO A 57 1.14 11.69 6.45
CA PRO A 57 2.16 11.56 5.43
C PRO A 57 2.12 10.20 4.73
N VAL A 58 2.35 10.22 3.44
CA VAL A 58 2.48 9.02 2.60
C VAL A 58 3.85 9.09 1.93
N LEU A 59 4.55 7.97 1.86
CA LEU A 59 5.81 7.94 1.13
C LEU A 59 5.52 8.09 -0.35
N ASN A 60 5.95 9.22 -0.89
CA ASN A 60 5.71 9.58 -2.29
C ASN A 60 6.83 9.08 -3.17
N LEU A 61 6.50 8.22 -4.11
CA LEU A 61 7.42 7.79 -5.16
C LEU A 61 7.24 8.68 -6.38
N HIS A 62 8.08 8.49 -7.40
CA HIS A 62 7.90 9.15 -8.67
C HIS A 62 6.58 8.72 -9.33
N HIS A 63 6.15 9.45 -10.36
CA HIS A 63 5.04 8.97 -11.18
C HIS A 63 5.36 7.55 -11.69
N GLY A 64 4.33 6.72 -11.80
CA GLY A 64 4.52 5.31 -12.07
C GLY A 64 5.47 5.01 -13.22
N LYS A 65 5.14 5.49 -14.42
CA LYS A 65 5.95 5.24 -15.61
C LYS A 65 7.25 6.05 -15.65
N ALA A 66 7.36 7.06 -14.83
CA ALA A 66 8.56 7.89 -14.74
C ALA A 66 9.49 7.42 -13.60
N GLY A 67 9.42 6.17 -13.22
CA GLY A 67 10.30 5.56 -12.24
C GLY A 67 9.62 5.04 -10.98
N GLY A 68 8.36 5.44 -10.73
CA GLY A 68 7.64 5.02 -9.53
C GLY A 68 7.42 3.52 -9.45
N TYR A 69 7.06 2.89 -10.54
CA TYR A 69 6.85 1.44 -10.56
C TYR A 69 8.16 0.68 -10.34
N GLN A 70 9.24 1.19 -10.89
CA GLN A 70 10.57 0.61 -10.65
C GLN A 70 10.95 0.74 -9.17
N GLN A 71 10.61 1.86 -8.55
CA GLN A 71 10.86 2.05 -7.12
C GLN A 71 10.08 1.04 -6.28
N ILE A 72 8.82 0.76 -6.64
CA ILE A 72 8.01 -0.26 -5.95
C ILE A 72 8.65 -1.63 -6.13
N LYS A 73 9.07 -1.95 -7.34
CA LYS A 73 9.75 -3.22 -7.61
C LYS A 73 10.99 -3.37 -6.74
N ASP A 74 11.79 -2.33 -6.64
CA ASP A 74 13.00 -2.33 -5.82
C ASP A 74 12.64 -2.55 -4.34
N LEU A 75 11.61 -1.90 -3.84
CA LEU A 75 11.15 -2.08 -2.46
C LEU A 75 10.69 -3.51 -2.20
N LEU A 76 9.99 -4.12 -3.15
CA LEU A 76 9.58 -5.52 -3.06
C LEU A 76 10.80 -6.45 -2.98
N GLU A 77 11.74 -6.26 -3.88
CA GLU A 77 12.95 -7.10 -3.95
C GLU A 77 13.85 -6.93 -2.73
N ASP A 78 13.84 -5.76 -2.14
CA ASP A 78 14.64 -5.46 -0.95
C ASP A 78 13.96 -5.84 0.37
N GLY A 79 12.78 -6.45 0.32
CA GLY A 79 12.06 -6.87 1.52
C GLY A 79 11.49 -5.71 2.33
N LYS A 80 11.18 -4.60 1.68
CA LYS A 80 10.73 -3.37 2.36
C LYS A 80 9.24 -3.12 2.26
N LEU A 81 8.48 -4.06 1.72
CA LEU A 81 7.02 -4.01 1.67
C LEU A 81 6.43 -5.26 2.30
N ASP A 82 5.35 -5.08 3.02
CA ASP A 82 4.60 -6.19 3.63
C ASP A 82 3.37 -6.55 2.81
N ILE A 83 2.74 -5.55 2.21
CA ILE A 83 1.50 -5.72 1.45
C ILE A 83 1.56 -4.82 0.22
N ILE A 84 1.08 -5.33 -0.90
CA ILE A 84 0.80 -4.49 -2.07
C ILE A 84 -0.67 -4.64 -2.46
N MET A 85 -1.36 -3.52 -2.62
CA MET A 85 -2.76 -3.46 -2.97
C MET A 85 -2.92 -2.78 -4.33
N PHE A 86 -3.63 -3.45 -5.23
CA PHE A 86 -3.93 -2.91 -6.56
C PHE A 86 -5.38 -2.43 -6.58
N PHE A 87 -5.58 -1.15 -6.79
CA PHE A 87 -6.89 -0.53 -6.72
C PHE A 87 -7.42 -0.26 -8.13
N GLY A 88 -8.54 -0.89 -8.46
CA GLY A 88 -9.17 -0.81 -9.76
C GLY A 88 -9.31 -2.18 -10.41
N ASN A 89 -9.94 -2.20 -11.57
CA ASN A 89 -10.20 -3.43 -12.31
C ASN A 89 -9.50 -3.34 -13.66
N PRO A 90 -8.50 -4.20 -13.92
CA PRO A 90 -7.76 -4.15 -15.19
C PRO A 90 -8.64 -4.43 -16.41
N ASN A 91 -9.76 -5.15 -16.23
CA ASN A 91 -10.67 -5.44 -17.34
C ASN A 91 -11.52 -4.24 -17.70
N LYS A 92 -11.68 -3.28 -16.83
CA LYS A 92 -12.50 -2.08 -17.02
C LYS A 92 -11.67 -0.81 -17.16
N SER A 93 -10.38 -0.89 -16.89
CA SER A 93 -9.53 0.28 -16.99
C SER A 93 -9.20 0.58 -18.45
N HIS A 94 -9.23 1.86 -18.81
CA HIS A 94 -8.81 2.32 -20.14
C HIS A 94 -7.29 2.37 -20.26
N ALA A 95 -6.59 2.48 -19.15
CA ALA A 95 -5.13 2.58 -19.13
C ALA A 95 -4.53 1.25 -18.71
N LYS A 96 -4.39 0.32 -19.65
CA LYS A 96 -3.72 -0.94 -19.39
C LYS A 96 -2.24 -0.70 -19.22
N ASP A 97 -1.68 -1.26 -18.18
CA ASP A 97 -0.28 -1.06 -17.84
C ASP A 97 0.35 -2.40 -17.46
N SER A 98 1.31 -2.83 -18.26
CA SER A 98 2.02 -4.09 -18.00
C SER A 98 2.82 -4.06 -16.70
N TRP A 99 3.09 -2.89 -16.14
CA TRP A 99 3.75 -2.77 -14.86
C TRP A 99 2.97 -3.43 -13.73
N PHE A 100 1.63 -3.38 -13.77
CA PHE A 100 0.82 -3.99 -12.72
C PHE A 100 1.04 -5.51 -12.69
N GLU A 101 1.08 -6.15 -13.86
CA GLU A 101 1.37 -7.57 -13.95
C GLU A 101 2.78 -7.89 -13.47
N GLU A 102 3.74 -7.06 -13.82
CA GLU A 102 5.13 -7.25 -13.40
C GLU A 102 5.25 -7.13 -11.88
N LEU A 103 4.62 -6.14 -11.27
CA LEU A 103 4.66 -5.97 -9.82
C LEU A 103 3.99 -7.14 -9.08
N VAL A 104 2.91 -7.67 -9.62
CA VAL A 104 2.26 -8.86 -9.05
C VAL A 104 3.22 -10.05 -9.07
N LYS A 105 3.90 -10.27 -10.19
CA LYS A 105 4.87 -11.37 -10.30
C LYS A 105 5.99 -11.23 -9.28
N VAL A 106 6.53 -10.03 -9.14
CA VAL A 106 7.62 -9.79 -8.18
C VAL A 106 7.10 -10.01 -6.75
N ALA A 107 5.92 -9.51 -6.42
CA ALA A 107 5.35 -9.68 -5.10
C ALA A 107 5.12 -11.15 -4.76
N ILE A 108 4.64 -11.93 -5.71
CA ILE A 108 4.46 -13.38 -5.52
C ILE A 108 5.83 -14.04 -5.29
N ASN A 109 6.82 -13.67 -6.07
CA ASN A 109 8.16 -14.23 -5.95
C ASN A 109 8.81 -13.92 -4.61
N GLU A 110 8.52 -12.73 -4.07
CA GLU A 110 9.06 -12.29 -2.77
C GLU A 110 8.16 -12.65 -1.59
N ASP A 111 7.10 -13.38 -1.84
CA ASP A 111 6.13 -13.81 -0.81
C ASP A 111 5.51 -12.64 -0.04
N VAL A 112 5.24 -11.56 -0.73
CA VAL A 112 4.57 -10.39 -0.18
C VAL A 112 3.06 -10.57 -0.34
N VAL A 113 2.28 -10.12 0.64
CA VAL A 113 0.82 -10.20 0.57
C VAL A 113 0.31 -9.34 -0.59
N VAL A 114 -0.46 -9.95 -1.49
CA VAL A 114 -1.00 -9.28 -2.67
C VAL A 114 -2.52 -9.22 -2.61
N ALA A 115 -3.07 -8.03 -2.73
CA ALA A 115 -4.51 -7.84 -2.87
C ALA A 115 -4.77 -7.24 -4.25
N TYR A 116 -5.35 -8.02 -5.15
CA TYR A 116 -5.53 -7.62 -6.54
C TYR A 116 -6.97 -7.27 -6.90
N ASN A 117 -7.85 -7.19 -5.93
CA ASN A 117 -9.21 -6.69 -6.14
C ASN A 117 -9.77 -6.14 -4.84
N GLN A 118 -10.90 -5.44 -4.97
CA GLN A 118 -11.52 -4.76 -3.83
C GLN A 118 -11.94 -5.73 -2.72
N ALA A 119 -12.43 -6.90 -3.09
CA ALA A 119 -12.86 -7.90 -2.11
C ALA A 119 -11.69 -8.35 -1.23
N THR A 120 -10.54 -8.60 -1.84
CA THR A 120 -9.33 -8.99 -1.10
C THR A 120 -8.84 -7.86 -0.21
N ILE A 121 -8.83 -6.63 -0.73
CA ILE A 121 -8.43 -5.45 0.04
C ILE A 121 -9.32 -5.31 1.28
N ASN A 122 -10.62 -5.39 1.10
CA ASN A 122 -11.57 -5.25 2.22
C ASN A 122 -11.39 -6.35 3.26
N MET A 123 -11.14 -7.57 2.82
CA MET A 123 -10.89 -8.68 3.73
C MET A 123 -9.62 -8.46 4.55
N LEU A 124 -8.56 -7.96 3.93
CA LEU A 124 -7.33 -7.65 4.64
C LEU A 124 -7.55 -6.57 5.71
N LEU A 125 -8.30 -5.53 5.39
CA LEU A 125 -8.54 -4.44 6.32
C LEU A 125 -9.34 -4.86 7.54
N THR A 126 -10.14 -5.92 7.43
CA THR A 126 -10.92 -6.45 8.55
C THR A 126 -10.20 -7.57 9.28
N SER A 127 -9.04 -8.00 8.80
CA SER A 127 -8.33 -9.12 9.41
C SER A 127 -7.63 -8.70 10.70
N THR A 128 -7.49 -9.68 11.61
CA THR A 128 -6.72 -9.44 12.84
C THR A 128 -5.25 -9.21 12.54
N ALA A 129 -4.75 -9.77 11.43
CA ALA A 129 -3.34 -9.62 11.06
C ALA A 129 -2.94 -8.16 10.83
N ILE A 130 -3.85 -7.32 10.32
CA ILE A 130 -3.57 -5.91 10.07
C ILE A 130 -3.94 -5.02 11.26
N ASN A 131 -4.81 -5.49 12.14
CA ASN A 131 -5.33 -4.70 13.24
C ASN A 131 -4.82 -5.14 14.62
N THR A 132 -4.01 -6.18 14.67
CA THR A 132 -3.53 -6.73 15.94
C THR A 132 -2.46 -5.84 16.56
N VAL A 133 -2.53 -5.72 17.88
CA VAL A 133 -1.47 -5.12 18.67
C VAL A 133 -0.39 -6.17 18.90
N VAL A 134 0.86 -5.82 18.64
CA VAL A 134 1.99 -6.74 18.79
C VAL A 134 3.02 -6.14 19.74
N LYS A 135 3.94 -7.01 20.19
CA LYS A 135 5.03 -6.59 21.05
C LYS A 135 5.92 -5.61 20.30
N GLU A 136 6.32 -4.54 20.98
CA GLU A 136 7.14 -3.52 20.40
C GLU A 136 8.50 -4.06 19.93
N GLN A 137 8.89 -3.63 18.74
CA GLN A 137 10.21 -3.90 18.21
C GLN A 137 11.16 -2.78 18.63
N SER A 138 12.44 -3.12 18.81
CA SER A 138 13.43 -2.13 19.22
C SER A 138 13.71 -1.09 18.15
N ASN A 139 13.46 -1.41 16.92
CA ASN A 139 13.76 -0.54 15.80
C ASN A 139 12.46 -0.11 15.12
N HIS A 140 12.24 1.18 15.09
CA HIS A 140 11.02 1.76 14.59
C HIS A 140 11.22 2.51 13.29
N GLU A 141 11.91 1.92 12.37
CA GLU A 141 12.03 2.50 11.05
C GLU A 141 10.63 2.64 10.44
N LYS A 142 10.20 3.89 10.24
CA LYS A 142 8.83 4.16 9.79
C LYS A 142 8.68 4.04 8.30
N PHE A 143 9.65 4.53 7.55
CA PHE A 143 9.57 4.48 6.10
C PHE A 143 10.73 3.70 5.52
N PRO A 144 10.47 2.85 4.51
CA PRO A 144 11.56 2.15 3.85
C PRO A 144 12.46 3.13 3.12
N THR A 145 13.74 2.80 3.03
CA THR A 145 14.71 3.58 2.26
C THR A 145 14.56 3.23 0.79
N LEU A 146 14.48 4.22 -0.04
CA LEU A 146 14.36 4.04 -1.49
C LEU A 146 15.69 3.69 -2.15
#